data_c73f6fd6754615d976ad537baf5cec1e
#
_entry.id   c73f6fd6754615d976ad537baf5cec1e
#
_cell.length_a   1.000
_cell.length_b   1.000
_cell.length_c   1.000
_cell.angle_alpha   90.00
_cell.angle_beta   90.00
_cell.angle_gamma   90.00
#
_symmetry.space_group_name_H-M   'P 1'
#
loop_
_entity.id
_entity.type
_entity.pdbx_description
1 polymer ?
#
loop_
_entity_poly.entity_id
_entity_poly.type
_entity_poly.pdbx_seq_one_letter_code
_entity_poly.pdbx_strand_id
1 'polypeptide(L)'
;MRFIEWLKEREETRRKLFEEYLRRLSEEPVTVILFGSRARGDYNLLSDYDLLIIYRERRAPKPHELGLSLNAQCFLVHESELRERAYDSSIVIAALLEGRILVDNLNLAEEIREKGAAISRDRVVYPVDNG
;
A
#
# COMPACT_ATOMS: atom_id res chain seq x y z
N MET A 1 -15.23 29.73 -0.35
CA MET A 1 -14.04 29.40 0.14
C MET A 1 -14.13 28.40 1.23
N ARG A 2 -15.19 28.31 1.84
CA ARG A 2 -15.41 27.33 2.89
C ARG A 2 -15.09 25.91 2.45
N PHE A 3 -15.37 25.60 1.19
CA PHE A 3 -15.16 24.25 0.67
C PHE A 3 -13.67 23.87 0.68
N ILE A 4 -12.79 24.77 0.23
CA ILE A 4 -11.35 24.49 0.19
C ILE A 4 -10.78 24.39 1.60
N GLU A 5 -11.22 25.28 2.50
CA GLU A 5 -10.79 25.21 3.90
C GLU A 5 -11.26 23.93 4.55
N TRP A 6 -12.50 23.52 4.27
CA TRP A 6 -13.05 22.28 4.78
C TRP A 6 -12.24 21.07 4.29
N LEU A 7 -11.87 21.06 3.00
CA LEU A 7 -11.05 19.97 2.45
C LEU A 7 -9.68 19.91 3.12
N LYS A 8 -9.05 21.05 3.38
CA LYS A 8 -7.76 21.10 4.04
C LYS A 8 -7.83 20.61 5.47
N GLU A 9 -8.86 20.98 6.19
CA GLU A 9 -9.07 20.50 7.56
C GLU A 9 -9.32 19.02 7.58
N ARG A 10 -10.10 18.51 6.62
CA ARG A 10 -10.38 17.10 6.48
C ARG A 10 -9.10 16.31 6.18
N GLU A 11 -8.26 16.82 5.29
CA GLU A 11 -7.00 16.16 4.95
C GLU A 11 -6.07 16.14 6.16
N GLU A 12 -6.01 17.22 6.91
CA GLU A 12 -5.19 17.25 8.13
C GLU A 12 -5.66 16.23 9.16
N THR A 13 -6.96 16.11 9.34
CA THR A 13 -7.54 15.12 10.25
C THR A 13 -7.23 13.71 9.78
N ARG A 14 -7.38 13.45 8.48
CA ARG A 14 -7.09 12.14 7.90
C ARG A 14 -5.61 11.79 8.04
N ARG A 15 -4.72 12.76 7.86
CA ARG A 15 -3.29 12.54 8.01
C ARG A 15 -2.96 12.12 9.44
N LYS A 16 -3.54 12.77 10.43
CA LYS A 16 -3.33 12.41 11.84
C LYS A 16 -3.88 11.01 12.15
N LEU A 17 -5.05 10.69 11.63
CA LEU A 17 -5.63 9.35 11.78
C LEU A 17 -4.75 8.30 11.11
N PHE A 18 -4.18 8.61 9.95
CA PHE A 18 -3.30 7.72 9.24
C PHE A 18 -2.02 7.44 10.04
N GLU A 19 -1.42 8.49 10.60
CA GLU A 19 -0.23 8.34 11.44
C GLU A 19 -0.52 7.44 12.65
N GLU A 20 -1.67 7.63 13.28
CA GLU A 20 -2.10 6.81 14.41
C GLU A 20 -2.33 5.35 13.98
N TYR A 21 -2.94 5.16 12.83
CA TYR A 21 -3.18 3.84 12.28
C TYR A 21 -1.87 3.10 12.01
N LEU A 22 -0.92 3.78 11.39
CA LEU A 22 0.42 3.21 11.13
C LEU A 22 1.15 2.89 12.43
N ARG A 23 1.02 3.75 13.42
CA ARG A 23 1.65 3.50 14.70
C ARG A 23 1.14 2.21 15.32
N ARG A 24 -0.15 1.96 15.22
CA ARG A 24 -0.75 0.71 15.72
C ARG A 24 -0.31 -0.49 14.89
N LEU A 25 -0.26 -0.35 13.58
CA LEU A 25 0.21 -1.43 12.71
C LEU A 25 1.69 -1.73 12.95
N SER A 26 2.47 -0.74 13.35
CA SER A 26 3.90 -0.95 13.62
C SER A 26 4.15 -1.88 14.81
N GLU A 27 3.13 -2.13 15.63
CA GLU A 27 3.21 -3.05 16.75
C GLU A 27 2.80 -4.48 16.36
N GLU A 28 2.34 -4.68 15.12
CA GLU A 28 1.86 -5.96 14.63
C GLU A 28 2.93 -6.66 13.77
N PRO A 29 2.87 -8.00 13.64
CA PRO A 29 3.81 -8.73 12.77
C PRO A 29 3.38 -8.62 11.31
N VAL A 30 3.54 -7.43 10.74
CA VAL A 30 3.11 -7.12 9.37
C VAL A 30 4.15 -6.27 8.65
N THR A 31 4.05 -6.27 7.33
CA THR A 31 4.73 -5.32 6.45
C THR A 31 3.64 -4.56 5.71
N VAL A 32 3.71 -3.23 5.71
CA VAL A 32 2.69 -2.37 5.14
C VAL A 32 3.27 -1.58 3.99
N ILE A 33 2.63 -1.65 2.84
CA ILE A 33 3.04 -0.92 1.64
C ILE A 33 1.92 0.04 1.25
N LEU A 34 2.25 1.33 1.15
CA LEU A 34 1.36 2.32 0.57
C LEU A 34 1.56 2.31 -0.94
N PHE A 35 0.49 2.20 -1.70
CA PHE A 35 0.55 2.24 -3.16
C PHE A 35 -0.56 3.16 -3.70
N GLY A 36 -0.73 3.20 -5.01
CA GLY A 36 -1.73 4.06 -5.62
C GLY A 36 -1.31 5.52 -5.66
N SER A 37 -2.27 6.41 -5.83
CA SER A 37 -2.01 7.83 -6.07
C SER A 37 -1.23 8.51 -4.95
N ARG A 38 -1.48 8.13 -3.71
CA ARG A 38 -0.76 8.74 -2.59
C ARG A 38 0.70 8.33 -2.52
N ALA A 39 1.02 7.14 -3.00
CA ALA A 39 2.42 6.69 -3.09
C ALA A 39 3.13 7.38 -4.26
N ARG A 40 2.44 7.55 -5.39
CA ARG A 40 3.01 8.21 -6.58
C ARG A 40 3.13 9.72 -6.42
N GLY A 41 2.36 10.31 -5.50
CA GLY A 41 2.36 11.75 -5.31
C GLY A 41 1.39 12.51 -6.21
N ASP A 42 0.58 11.81 -7.02
CA ASP A 42 -0.40 12.43 -7.90
C ASP A 42 -1.81 12.42 -7.31
N TYR A 43 -1.89 12.40 -5.99
CA TYR A 43 -3.15 12.40 -5.28
C TYR A 43 -3.74 13.82 -5.14
N ASN A 44 -5.03 13.86 -4.85
CA ASN A 44 -5.70 15.08 -4.43
C ASN A 44 -6.30 14.89 -3.03
N LEU A 45 -6.95 15.92 -2.52
CA LEU A 45 -7.46 15.90 -1.15
C LEU A 45 -8.61 14.90 -0.92
N LEU A 46 -9.14 14.31 -2.00
CA LEU A 46 -10.21 13.32 -1.91
C LEU A 46 -9.69 11.89 -2.12
N SER A 47 -8.41 11.73 -2.46
CA SER A 47 -7.84 10.41 -2.74
C SER A 47 -7.79 9.54 -1.49
N ASP A 48 -8.10 8.25 -1.66
CA ASP A 48 -8.00 7.28 -0.58
C ASP A 48 -6.54 6.87 -0.38
N TYR A 49 -6.26 6.31 0.79
CA TYR A 49 -5.00 5.63 1.04
C TYR A 49 -5.17 4.17 0.63
N ASP A 50 -4.30 3.67 -0.23
CA ASP A 50 -4.30 2.27 -0.65
C ASP A 50 -3.15 1.55 0.03
N LEU A 51 -3.49 0.60 0.88
CA LEU A 51 -2.50 -0.12 1.68
C LEU A 51 -2.55 -1.61 1.40
N LEU A 52 -1.39 -2.20 1.15
CA LEU A 52 -1.24 -3.64 1.13
C LEU A 52 -0.62 -4.04 2.47
N ILE A 53 -1.31 -4.87 3.23
CA ILE A 53 -0.85 -5.34 4.53
C ILE A 53 -0.49 -6.80 4.39
N ILE A 54 0.79 -7.11 4.52
CA ILE A 54 1.34 -8.46 4.40
C ILE A 54 1.49 -9.03 5.79
N TYR A 55 0.95 -10.21 6.02
CA TYR A 55 1.03 -10.86 7.32
C TYR A 55 1.62 -12.25 7.20
N ARG A 56 2.15 -12.77 8.30
CA ARG A 56 2.81 -14.09 8.36
C ARG A 56 2.01 -15.08 9.17
N GLU A 57 1.23 -14.59 10.14
CA GLU A 57 0.45 -15.41 11.04
C GLU A 57 -0.61 -16.22 10.30
N ARG A 58 -1.14 -17.26 10.93
CA ARG A 58 -2.18 -18.07 10.31
C ARG A 58 -3.47 -17.30 10.11
N ARG A 59 -3.71 -16.31 10.94
CA ARG A 59 -4.90 -15.46 10.85
C ARG A 59 -4.52 -14.07 10.41
N ALA A 60 -5.29 -13.54 9.48
CA ALA A 60 -5.12 -12.17 9.05
C ALA A 60 -5.41 -11.22 10.22
N PRO A 61 -4.62 -10.15 10.37
CA PRO A 61 -4.95 -9.12 11.34
C PRO A 61 -6.27 -8.45 10.96
N LYS A 62 -7.04 -8.04 11.95
CA LYS A 62 -8.27 -7.31 11.68
C LYS A 62 -7.91 -5.89 11.30
N PRO A 63 -8.42 -5.37 10.16
CA PRO A 63 -8.24 -3.97 9.83
C PRO A 63 -8.80 -3.14 10.97
N HIS A 64 -8.07 -2.16 11.39
CA HIS A 64 -8.49 -1.32 12.51
C HIS A 64 -9.63 -0.41 12.06
N GLU A 65 -10.60 -0.16 12.95
CA GLU A 65 -11.74 0.68 12.64
C GLU A 65 -11.35 2.09 12.16
N LEU A 66 -10.19 2.56 12.56
CA LEU A 66 -9.67 3.83 12.09
C LEU A 66 -9.57 3.91 10.58
N GLY A 67 -9.38 2.75 9.91
CA GLY A 67 -9.33 2.72 8.46
C GLY A 67 -10.58 3.26 7.80
N LEU A 68 -11.72 3.06 8.41
CA LEU A 68 -13.00 3.55 7.87
C LEU A 68 -13.06 5.09 7.87
N SER A 69 -12.58 5.70 8.95
CA SER A 69 -12.55 7.16 9.07
C SER A 69 -11.51 7.81 8.16
N LEU A 70 -10.48 7.04 7.77
CA LEU A 70 -9.45 7.52 6.87
C LEU A 70 -9.85 7.47 5.41
N ASN A 71 -10.89 6.71 5.06
CA ASN A 71 -11.12 6.28 3.69
C ASN A 71 -9.90 5.54 3.14
N ALA A 72 -9.38 4.61 3.94
CA ALA A 72 -8.27 3.77 3.53
C ALA A 72 -8.81 2.46 2.97
N GLN A 73 -8.24 2.01 1.85
CA GLN A 73 -8.52 0.68 1.31
C GLN A 73 -7.38 -0.23 1.73
N CYS A 74 -7.69 -1.21 2.55
CA CYS A 74 -6.69 -2.14 3.08
C CYS A 74 -6.87 -3.50 2.44
N PHE A 75 -5.84 -3.97 1.77
CA PHE A 75 -5.81 -5.29 1.14
C PHE A 75 -4.88 -6.17 1.96
N LEU A 76 -5.40 -7.28 2.45
CA LEU A 76 -4.65 -8.20 3.29
C LEU A 76 -4.16 -9.36 2.45
N VAL A 77 -2.86 -9.67 2.54
CA VAL A 77 -2.27 -10.77 1.81
C VAL A 77 -1.28 -11.49 2.73
N HIS A 78 -1.32 -12.82 2.72
CA HIS A 78 -0.32 -13.60 3.44
C HIS A 78 1.00 -13.54 2.68
N GLU A 79 2.14 -13.62 3.37
CA GLU A 79 3.43 -13.52 2.70
C GLU A 79 3.64 -14.59 1.63
N SER A 80 3.05 -15.78 1.80
CA SER A 80 3.12 -16.82 0.77
C SER A 80 2.37 -16.40 -0.49
N GLU A 81 1.22 -15.74 -0.35
CA GLU A 81 0.46 -15.23 -1.48
C GLU A 81 1.18 -14.09 -2.19
N LEU A 82 1.94 -13.31 -1.46
CA LEU A 82 2.77 -12.27 -2.07
C LEU A 82 3.72 -12.87 -3.08
N ARG A 83 4.37 -13.98 -2.74
CA ARG A 83 5.29 -14.67 -3.63
C ARG A 83 4.59 -15.32 -4.81
N GLU A 84 3.45 -15.95 -4.55
CA GLU A 84 2.68 -16.64 -5.59
C GLU A 84 2.03 -15.68 -6.57
N ARG A 85 1.59 -14.51 -6.10
CA ARG A 85 0.80 -13.58 -6.89
C ARG A 85 1.58 -12.36 -7.39
N ALA A 86 2.89 -12.43 -7.35
CA ALA A 86 3.72 -11.31 -7.80
C ALA A 86 3.50 -10.95 -9.27
N TYR A 87 2.95 -11.85 -10.06
CA TYR A 87 2.76 -11.64 -11.49
C TYR A 87 1.29 -11.72 -11.96
N ASP A 88 0.36 -12.07 -11.08
CA ASP A 88 -1.03 -12.25 -11.51
C ASP A 88 -2.04 -11.35 -10.80
N SER A 89 -1.69 -10.77 -9.68
CA SER A 89 -2.59 -9.87 -8.95
C SER A 89 -2.25 -8.42 -9.26
N SER A 90 -3.20 -7.68 -9.82
CA SER A 90 -2.99 -6.27 -10.15
C SER A 90 -2.67 -5.43 -8.92
N ILE A 91 -3.26 -5.77 -7.78
CA ILE A 91 -3.01 -5.06 -6.52
C ILE A 91 -1.59 -5.32 -6.02
N VAL A 92 -1.17 -6.58 -6.01
CA VAL A 92 0.18 -6.95 -5.58
C VAL A 92 1.21 -6.34 -6.53
N ILE A 93 0.98 -6.42 -7.83
CA ILE A 93 1.88 -5.84 -8.83
C ILE A 93 2.02 -4.33 -8.62
N ALA A 94 0.92 -3.62 -8.43
CA ALA A 94 0.96 -2.18 -8.19
C ALA A 94 1.77 -1.86 -6.94
N ALA A 95 1.54 -2.60 -5.85
CA ALA A 95 2.27 -2.38 -4.61
C ALA A 95 3.77 -2.65 -4.78
N LEU A 96 4.14 -3.68 -5.53
CA LEU A 96 5.55 -4.02 -5.74
C LEU A 96 6.25 -3.02 -6.65
N LEU A 97 5.55 -2.47 -7.65
CA LEU A 97 6.15 -1.55 -8.62
C LEU A 97 6.27 -0.12 -8.11
N GLU A 98 5.24 0.37 -7.43
CA GLU A 98 5.16 1.79 -7.09
C GLU A 98 4.99 2.05 -5.61
N GLY A 99 4.97 0.99 -4.79
CA GLY A 99 4.67 1.13 -3.38
C GLY A 99 5.81 1.70 -2.56
N ARG A 100 5.45 2.27 -1.44
CA ARG A 100 6.36 2.73 -0.41
C ARG A 100 6.15 1.88 0.83
N ILE A 101 7.22 1.30 1.35
CA ILE A 101 7.15 0.48 2.56
C ILE A 101 7.10 1.41 3.76
N LEU A 102 6.01 1.34 4.51
CA LEU A 102 5.81 2.19 5.68
C LEU A 102 6.12 1.48 6.99
N VAL A 103 5.89 0.17 7.04
CA VAL A 103 6.19 -0.68 8.19
C VAL A 103 6.76 -1.97 7.63
N ASP A 104 7.87 -2.46 8.20
CA ASP A 104 8.49 -3.68 7.72
C ASP A 104 8.93 -4.59 8.86
N ASN A 105 7.97 -5.03 9.67
CA ASN A 105 8.25 -5.92 10.78
C ASN A 105 8.55 -7.35 10.37
N LEU A 106 8.21 -7.73 9.13
CA LEU A 106 8.51 -9.05 8.59
C LEU A 106 9.85 -9.11 7.87
N ASN A 107 10.54 -7.97 7.76
CA ASN A 107 11.84 -7.87 7.10
C ASN A 107 11.76 -8.31 5.63
N LEU A 108 10.79 -7.77 4.90
CA LEU A 108 10.53 -8.12 3.50
C LEU A 108 10.98 -7.03 2.51
N ALA A 109 11.58 -5.94 2.99
CA ALA A 109 11.90 -4.79 2.13
C ALA A 109 12.76 -5.17 0.94
N GLU A 110 13.79 -6.00 1.15
CA GLU A 110 14.68 -6.40 0.06
C GLU A 110 13.98 -7.31 -0.94
N GLU A 111 13.21 -8.26 -0.46
CA GLU A 111 12.43 -9.15 -1.32
C GLU A 111 11.44 -8.35 -2.16
N ILE A 112 10.77 -7.39 -1.55
CA ILE A 112 9.81 -6.52 -2.24
C ILE A 112 10.51 -5.73 -3.34
N ARG A 113 11.67 -5.16 -3.05
CA ARG A 113 12.43 -4.40 -4.03
C ARG A 113 12.88 -5.27 -5.19
N GLU A 114 13.37 -6.47 -4.91
CA GLU A 114 13.81 -7.40 -5.94
C GLU A 114 12.67 -7.86 -6.83
N LYS A 115 11.51 -8.12 -6.25
CA LYS A 115 10.32 -8.52 -7.03
C LYS A 115 9.82 -7.38 -7.90
N GLY A 116 9.81 -6.16 -7.37
CA GLY A 116 9.43 -4.98 -8.14
C GLY A 116 10.37 -4.75 -9.31
N ALA A 117 11.67 -4.91 -9.09
CA ALA A 117 12.67 -4.78 -10.16
C ALA A 117 12.49 -5.86 -11.22
N ALA A 118 12.19 -7.09 -10.83
CA ALA A 118 11.96 -8.19 -11.77
C ALA A 118 10.72 -7.93 -12.63
N ILE A 119 9.63 -7.49 -12.03
CA ILE A 119 8.40 -7.16 -12.76
C ILE A 119 8.67 -6.00 -13.75
N SER A 120 9.40 -5.01 -13.32
CA SER A 120 9.74 -3.87 -14.16
C SER A 120 10.58 -4.29 -15.37
N ARG A 121 11.55 -5.19 -15.18
CA ARG A 121 12.36 -5.72 -16.29
C ARG A 121 11.51 -6.51 -17.28
N ASP A 122 10.61 -7.33 -16.78
CA ASP A 122 9.73 -8.13 -17.64
C ASP A 122 8.84 -7.24 -18.49
N ARG A 123 8.37 -6.14 -17.95
CA ARG A 123 7.58 -5.16 -18.70
C ARG A 123 8.37 -4.47 -19.80
N VAL A 124 9.65 -4.26 -19.56
CA VAL A 124 10.54 -3.66 -20.56
C VAL A 124 10.84 -4.66 -21.68
N VAL A 125 10.97 -5.95 -21.31
CA VAL A 125 11.27 -7.01 -22.27
C VAL A 125 10.11 -7.24 -23.24
N TYR A 126 8.86 -6.94 -22.85
CA TYR A 126 7.69 -7.10 -23.72
C TYR A 126 7.19 -5.75 -24.20
N PRO A 127 7.97 -5.03 -24.96
CA PRO A 127 7.49 -3.78 -25.52
C PRO A 127 6.59 -4.12 -26.64
N VAL A 128 5.94 -3.93 -26.95
CA VAL A 128 5.30 -4.11 -27.89
C VAL A 128 5.32 -4.27 -29.17
N ASP A 129 5.37 -4.38 -29.41
CA ASP A 129 5.43 -4.50 -30.32
C ASP A 129 5.04 -4.35 -31.20
N ASN A 130 4.96 -4.18 -31.48
CA ASN A 130 4.81 -4.00 -32.11
C ASN A 130 4.54 -3.95 -32.93
N GLY A 131 4.43 -3.95 -32.76
CA GLY A 131 4.26 -3.92 -33.51
C GLY A 131 4.02 -4.08 -34.57
#